data_18394aeb10dcc7784671ffaa36723296
#
_entry.id   18394aeb10dcc7784671ffaa36723296
#
_cell.length_a   1.000
_cell.length_b   1.000
_cell.length_c   1.000
_cell.angle_alpha   90.00
_cell.angle_beta   90.00
_cell.angle_gamma   90.00
#
_symmetry.space_group_name_H-M   'P 1'
#
loop_
_entity.id
_entity.type
_entity.pdbx_description
1 polymer ?
#
loop_
_entity_poly.entity_id
_entity_poly.type
_entity_poly.pdbx_seq_one_letter_code
_entity_poly.pdbx_strand_id
1 'polypeptide(L)'
;MLCAMRLDGSTACMAVDGATDTEVFRAYVAGVLCPTVRAGDMVVMDNLSPHKNEATLSLLKEAGAEVLFLPAYSPDLNPIENMWSKVKTHLRSAEARTEPQLIQAIGAALKTITRQDATNWFAHCGYSFC
;
A
#
# COMPACT_ATOMS: atom_id res chain seq x y z
N MET A 1 3.21 -5.77 7.55
CA MET A 1 2.60 -4.42 7.45
C MET A 1 1.81 -4.31 6.15
N LEU A 2 0.64 -3.74 6.22
CA LEU A 2 -0.19 -3.43 5.05
C LEU A 2 -0.10 -1.94 4.75
N CYS A 3 0.11 -1.59 3.50
CA CYS A 3 0.22 -0.20 3.05
C CYS A 3 -0.46 0.02 1.71
N ALA A 4 -0.99 1.22 1.54
CA ALA A 4 -1.40 1.75 0.25
C ALA A 4 -0.66 3.05 -0.01
N MET A 5 -0.39 3.35 -1.27
CA MET A 5 0.28 4.58 -1.68
C MET A 5 -0.52 5.26 -2.77
N ARG A 6 -0.74 6.56 -2.62
CA ARG A 6 -1.37 7.38 -3.64
C ARG A 6 -0.31 8.01 -4.53
N LEU A 7 -0.76 8.50 -5.67
CA LEU A 7 0.11 9.17 -6.65
C LEU A 7 0.82 10.41 -6.08
N ASP A 8 0.25 11.06 -5.09
CA ASP A 8 0.86 12.23 -4.44
C ASP A 8 1.92 11.87 -3.41
N GLY A 9 2.17 10.57 -3.18
CA GLY A 9 3.13 10.08 -2.20
C GLY A 9 2.56 9.83 -0.82
N SER A 10 1.30 10.18 -0.57
CA SER A 10 0.67 9.88 0.71
C SER A 10 0.45 8.37 0.87
N THR A 11 0.56 7.90 2.11
CA THR A 11 0.46 6.48 2.43
C THR A 11 -0.58 6.25 3.52
N ALA A 12 -1.18 5.06 3.49
CA ALA A 12 -2.11 4.58 4.51
C ALA A 12 -1.65 3.19 4.93
N CYS A 13 -1.01 3.11 6.09
CA CYS A 13 -0.34 1.88 6.53
C CYS A 13 -0.86 1.41 7.87
N MET A 14 -0.84 0.09 8.07
CA MET A 14 -1.22 -0.57 9.31
C MET A 14 -0.16 -1.63 9.67
N ALA A 15 0.33 -1.58 10.89
CA ALA A 15 1.21 -2.62 11.40
C ALA A 15 0.39 -3.87 11.70
N VAL A 16 0.88 -5.02 11.27
CA VAL A 16 0.23 -6.31 11.48
C VAL A 16 1.19 -7.22 12.22
N ASP A 17 0.72 -7.80 13.32
CA ASP A 17 1.45 -8.82 14.07
C ASP A 17 1.01 -10.19 13.53
N GLY A 18 1.93 -10.90 12.89
CA GLY A 18 1.67 -12.19 12.27
C GLY A 18 1.30 -12.11 10.79
N ALA A 19 0.70 -13.17 10.28
CA ALA A 19 0.35 -13.29 8.87
C ALA A 19 -0.89 -12.45 8.51
N THR A 20 -0.90 -11.95 7.28
CA THR A 20 -2.05 -11.25 6.74
C THR A 20 -3.05 -12.27 6.18
N ASP A 21 -4.18 -12.43 6.84
CA ASP A 21 -5.30 -13.24 6.37
C ASP A 21 -6.44 -12.34 5.87
N THR A 22 -7.54 -12.97 5.48
CA THR A 22 -8.72 -12.27 4.96
C THR A 22 -9.30 -11.28 5.97
N GLU A 23 -9.38 -11.66 7.25
CA GLU A 23 -9.92 -10.80 8.29
C GLU A 23 -9.03 -9.60 8.58
N VAL A 24 -7.71 -9.81 8.64
CA VAL A 24 -6.73 -8.74 8.83
C VAL A 24 -6.79 -7.75 7.68
N PHE A 25 -6.83 -8.25 6.46
CA PHE A 25 -6.94 -7.39 5.27
C PHE A 25 -8.25 -6.60 5.26
N ARG A 26 -9.35 -7.25 5.60
CA ARG A 26 -10.65 -6.58 5.70
C ARG A 26 -10.65 -5.48 6.75
N ALA A 27 -10.05 -5.72 7.92
CA ALA A 27 -9.92 -4.71 8.98
C ALA A 27 -9.10 -3.52 8.50
N TYR A 28 -8.01 -3.76 7.78
CA TYR A 28 -7.21 -2.72 7.18
C TYR A 28 -8.03 -1.89 6.19
N VAL A 29 -8.75 -2.53 5.29
CA VAL A 29 -9.56 -1.84 4.29
C VAL A 29 -10.64 -0.99 4.96
N ALA A 30 -11.36 -1.55 5.93
CA ALA A 30 -12.45 -0.83 6.61
C ALA A 30 -11.95 0.34 7.45
N GLY A 31 -10.87 0.16 8.19
CA GLY A 31 -10.42 1.12 9.19
C GLY A 31 -9.35 2.09 8.71
N VAL A 32 -8.52 1.70 7.75
CA VAL A 32 -7.36 2.49 7.33
C VAL A 32 -7.48 2.96 5.89
N LEU A 33 -7.82 2.09 4.97
CA LEU A 33 -7.85 2.42 3.55
C LEU A 33 -9.09 3.21 3.14
N CYS A 34 -10.27 2.73 3.47
CA CYS A 34 -11.53 3.37 3.09
C CYS A 34 -11.63 4.85 3.48
N PRO A 35 -11.17 5.28 4.68
CA PRO A 35 -11.18 6.70 5.03
C PRO A 35 -10.36 7.59 4.10
N THR A 36 -9.39 7.03 3.36
CA THR A 36 -8.55 7.78 2.41
C THR A 36 -9.07 7.72 0.98
N VAL A 37 -10.02 6.82 0.71
CA VAL A 37 -10.55 6.60 -0.64
C VAL A 37 -11.60 7.66 -0.96
N ARG A 38 -11.56 8.15 -2.20
CA ARG A 38 -12.52 9.12 -2.74
C ARG A 38 -13.29 8.52 -3.88
N ALA A 39 -14.49 9.05 -4.15
CA ALA A 39 -15.28 8.62 -5.31
C ALA A 39 -14.47 8.79 -6.59
N GLY A 40 -14.45 7.76 -7.44
CA GLY A 40 -13.69 7.75 -8.69
C GLY A 40 -12.26 7.22 -8.57
N ASP A 41 -11.78 6.94 -7.36
CA ASP A 41 -10.46 6.32 -7.18
C ASP A 41 -10.45 4.90 -7.73
N MET A 42 -9.30 4.50 -8.25
CA MET A 42 -9.03 3.11 -8.64
C MET A 42 -7.98 2.54 -7.69
N VAL A 43 -8.32 1.45 -7.02
CA VAL A 43 -7.41 0.73 -6.13
C VAL A 43 -6.80 -0.43 -6.90
N VAL A 44 -5.48 -0.39 -7.04
CA VAL A 44 -4.71 -1.44 -7.72
C VAL A 44 -4.07 -2.33 -6.67
N MET A 45 -4.26 -3.63 -6.78
CA MET A 45 -3.71 -4.58 -5.80
C MET A 45 -3.28 -5.88 -6.45
N ASP A 46 -2.41 -6.61 -5.74
CA ASP A 46 -1.95 -7.92 -6.17
C ASP A 46 -3.10 -8.93 -6.22
N ASN A 47 -2.90 -9.97 -7.03
CA ASN A 47 -3.86 -11.04 -7.21
C ASN A 47 -3.70 -12.12 -6.11
N LEU A 48 -3.78 -11.70 -4.83
CA LEU A 48 -3.70 -12.59 -3.68
C LEU A 48 -5.11 -12.93 -3.16
N SER A 49 -5.28 -14.16 -2.64
CA SER A 49 -6.58 -14.63 -2.15
C SER A 49 -7.25 -13.71 -1.13
N PRO A 50 -6.55 -13.18 -0.09
CA PRO A 50 -7.18 -12.24 0.85
C PRO A 50 -7.72 -10.98 0.20
N HIS A 51 -7.11 -10.52 -0.90
CA HIS A 51 -7.53 -9.33 -1.63
C HIS A 51 -8.82 -9.54 -2.42
N LYS A 52 -9.21 -10.79 -2.68
CA LYS A 52 -10.37 -11.12 -3.51
C LYS A 52 -11.66 -11.37 -2.72
N ASN A 53 -11.64 -11.15 -1.41
CA ASN A 53 -12.82 -11.36 -0.58
C ASN A 53 -13.94 -10.37 -0.96
N GLU A 54 -15.11 -10.88 -1.27
CA GLU A 54 -16.24 -10.07 -1.75
C GLU A 54 -16.69 -9.03 -0.73
N ALA A 55 -16.71 -9.38 0.56
CA ALA A 55 -17.09 -8.45 1.60
C ALA A 55 -16.13 -7.26 1.66
N THR A 56 -14.83 -7.51 1.52
CA THR A 56 -13.80 -6.47 1.48
C THR A 56 -13.93 -5.61 0.23
N LEU A 57 -14.14 -6.22 -0.92
CA LEU A 57 -14.33 -5.49 -2.18
C LEU A 57 -15.58 -4.61 -2.15
N SER A 58 -16.64 -5.06 -1.50
CA SER A 58 -17.85 -4.27 -1.31
C SER A 58 -17.60 -3.00 -0.52
N LEU A 59 -16.72 -3.05 0.50
CA LEU A 59 -16.34 -1.86 1.27
C LEU A 59 -15.71 -0.79 0.38
N LEU A 60 -14.85 -1.19 -0.54
CA LEU A 60 -14.22 -0.27 -1.49
C LEU A 60 -15.21 0.31 -2.48
N LYS A 61 -16.12 -0.51 -2.98
CA LYS A 61 -17.20 -0.05 -3.89
C LYS A 61 -18.11 0.97 -3.21
N GLU A 62 -18.49 0.72 -1.96
CA GLU A 62 -19.32 1.63 -1.18
C GLU A 62 -18.61 2.97 -0.95
N ALA A 63 -17.29 2.95 -0.84
CA ALA A 63 -16.49 4.16 -0.72
C ALA A 63 -16.33 4.91 -2.05
N GLY A 64 -16.82 4.35 -3.16
CA GLY A 64 -16.75 4.96 -4.47
C GLY A 64 -15.55 4.58 -5.31
N ALA A 65 -14.78 3.57 -4.90
CA ALA A 65 -13.59 3.13 -5.62
C ALA A 65 -13.89 1.97 -6.56
N GLU A 66 -13.13 1.89 -7.65
CA GLU A 66 -13.03 0.70 -8.48
C GLU A 66 -11.78 -0.08 -8.08
N VAL A 67 -11.81 -1.39 -8.28
CA VAL A 67 -10.69 -2.27 -7.93
C VAL A 67 -10.13 -2.92 -9.19
N LEU A 68 -8.81 -2.87 -9.34
CA LEU A 68 -8.08 -3.53 -10.41
C LEU A 68 -7.08 -4.51 -9.80
N PHE A 69 -7.19 -5.79 -10.15
CA PHE A 69 -6.21 -6.78 -9.76
C PHE A 69 -5.11 -6.88 -10.81
N LEU A 70 -3.86 -6.87 -10.35
CA LEU A 70 -2.72 -7.09 -11.23
C LEU A 70 -2.65 -8.57 -11.64
N PRO A 71 -2.05 -8.89 -12.80
CA PRO A 71 -1.78 -10.27 -13.17
C PRO A 71 -0.93 -10.96 -12.11
N ALA A 72 -1.08 -12.27 -11.96
CA ALA A 72 -0.27 -13.04 -11.02
C ALA A 72 1.22 -12.90 -11.37
N TYR A 73 2.07 -12.86 -10.35
CA TYR A 73 3.54 -12.78 -10.49
C TYR A 73 4.03 -11.57 -11.29
N SER A 74 3.40 -10.41 -11.11
CA SER A 74 3.76 -9.18 -11.82
C SER A 74 4.11 -8.04 -10.86
N PRO A 75 5.13 -8.20 -9.98
CA PRO A 75 5.51 -7.15 -9.04
C PRO A 75 6.05 -5.88 -9.73
N ASP A 76 6.57 -6.00 -10.94
CA ASP A 76 7.05 -4.88 -11.76
C ASP A 76 5.93 -3.93 -12.21
N LEU A 77 4.68 -4.35 -12.10
CA LEU A 77 3.51 -3.51 -12.38
C LEU A 77 2.94 -2.83 -11.14
N ASN A 78 3.54 -3.05 -9.98
CA ASN A 78 3.03 -2.54 -8.71
C ASN A 78 4.00 -1.47 -8.14
N PRO A 79 3.66 -0.17 -8.22
CA PRO A 79 4.54 0.89 -7.73
C PRO A 79 4.88 0.81 -6.24
N ILE A 80 4.04 0.15 -5.43
CA ILE A 80 4.28 0.00 -4.00
C ILE A 80 5.53 -0.83 -3.71
N GLU A 81 5.93 -1.71 -4.62
CA GLU A 81 7.18 -2.47 -4.49
C GLU A 81 8.40 -1.55 -4.50
N ASN A 82 8.35 -0.48 -5.29
CA ASN A 82 9.41 0.54 -5.31
C ASN A 82 9.44 1.33 -4.00
N MET A 83 8.26 1.61 -3.43
CA MET A 83 8.15 2.22 -2.10
C MET A 83 8.82 1.34 -1.04
N TRP A 84 8.52 0.03 -1.05
CA TRP A 84 9.13 -0.91 -0.11
C TRP A 84 10.65 -0.97 -0.23
N SER A 85 11.19 -0.88 -1.45
CA SER A 85 12.65 -0.82 -1.67
C SER A 85 13.27 0.38 -0.98
N LYS A 86 12.65 1.54 -1.09
CA LYS A 86 13.12 2.76 -0.41
C LYS A 86 13.04 2.62 1.10
N VAL A 87 11.92 2.11 1.61
CA VAL A 87 11.73 1.87 3.05
C VAL A 87 12.77 0.91 3.59
N LYS A 88 13.04 -0.20 2.90
CA LYS A 88 14.05 -1.18 3.31
C LYS A 88 15.45 -0.57 3.40
N THR A 89 15.80 0.30 2.46
CA THR A 89 17.09 1.01 2.50
C THR A 89 17.22 1.87 3.76
N HIS A 90 16.17 2.59 4.12
CA HIS A 90 16.12 3.37 5.34
C HIS A 90 16.24 2.50 6.59
N LEU A 91 15.56 1.35 6.61
CA LEU A 91 15.61 0.44 7.75
C LEU A 91 17.00 -0.12 7.99
N ARG A 92 17.76 -0.42 6.92
CA ARG A 92 19.16 -0.86 7.05
C ARG A 92 20.04 0.18 7.72
N SER A 93 19.82 1.46 7.38
CA SER A 93 20.58 2.58 7.98
C SER A 93 20.17 2.85 9.41
N ALA A 94 18.93 2.60 9.77
CA ALA A 94 18.40 2.88 11.12
C ALA A 94 18.87 1.88 12.18
N GLU A 95 19.28 0.66 11.77
CA GLU A 95 19.76 -0.40 12.68
C GLU A 95 18.82 -0.66 13.88
N ALA A 96 17.50 -0.64 13.64
CA ALA A 96 16.50 -0.85 14.68
C ALA A 96 16.61 -2.26 15.28
N ARG A 97 16.66 -2.35 16.63
CA ARG A 97 16.86 -3.60 17.36
C ARG A 97 15.66 -4.04 18.19
N THR A 98 14.67 -3.17 18.35
CA THR A 98 13.45 -3.46 19.08
C THR A 98 12.25 -3.17 18.21
N GLU A 99 11.10 -3.78 18.55
CA GLU A 99 9.86 -3.54 17.80
C GLU A 99 9.45 -2.06 17.81
N PRO A 100 9.46 -1.33 18.94
CA PRO A 100 9.17 0.11 18.92
C PRO A 100 10.13 0.91 18.04
N GLN A 101 11.42 0.58 18.06
CA GLN A 101 12.41 1.23 17.19
C GLN A 101 12.13 0.95 15.72
N LEU A 102 11.73 -0.26 15.40
CA LEU A 102 11.38 -0.66 14.02
C LEU A 102 10.16 0.13 13.52
N ILE A 103 9.11 0.22 14.31
CA ILE A 103 7.90 0.99 13.98
C ILE A 103 8.24 2.46 13.76
N GLN A 104 9.06 3.04 14.63
CA GLN A 104 9.53 4.42 14.48
C GLN A 104 10.33 4.61 13.20
N ALA A 105 11.23 3.69 12.88
CA ALA A 105 12.07 3.73 11.69
C ALA A 105 11.21 3.62 10.42
N ILE A 106 10.21 2.75 10.41
CA ILE A 106 9.26 2.63 9.29
C ILE A 106 8.50 3.94 9.09
N GLY A 107 7.97 4.52 10.18
CA GLY A 107 7.28 5.80 10.11
C GLY A 107 8.16 6.93 9.56
N ALA A 108 9.41 7.00 10.00
CA ALA A 108 10.38 7.97 9.49
C ALA A 108 10.67 7.73 8.00
N ALA A 109 10.84 6.48 7.59
CA ALA A 109 11.09 6.11 6.20
C ALA A 109 9.91 6.50 5.29
N LEU A 110 8.68 6.26 5.73
CA LEU A 110 7.47 6.63 4.98
C LEU A 110 7.36 8.14 4.77
N LYS A 111 7.83 8.93 5.71
CA LYS A 111 7.86 10.41 5.58
C LYS A 111 8.86 10.90 4.55
N THR A 112 9.83 10.09 4.14
CA THR A 112 10.79 10.46 3.09
C THR A 112 10.25 10.27 1.69
N ILE A 113 9.11 9.62 1.54
CA ILE A 113 8.47 9.39 0.25
C ILE A 113 7.88 10.72 -0.24
N THR A 114 8.36 11.18 -1.40
CA THR A 114 7.91 12.43 -1.99
C THR A 114 6.87 12.18 -3.07
N ARG A 115 6.16 13.24 -3.45
CA ARG A 115 5.26 13.21 -4.60
C ARG A 115 6.02 12.83 -5.88
N GLN A 116 7.25 13.32 -6.03
CA GLN A 116 8.08 13.01 -7.18
C GLN A 116 8.45 11.52 -7.21
N ASP A 117 8.78 10.94 -6.05
CA ASP A 117 9.04 9.50 -5.94
C ASP A 117 7.83 8.70 -6.45
N ALA A 118 6.65 8.99 -5.93
CA ALA A 118 5.44 8.28 -6.30
C ALA A 118 5.14 8.43 -7.80
N THR A 119 5.21 9.62 -8.33
CA THR A 119 5.00 9.89 -9.75
C THR A 119 5.95 9.08 -10.62
N ASN A 120 7.24 9.05 -10.26
CA ASN A 120 8.26 8.31 -11.00
C ASN A 120 8.00 6.79 -10.94
N TRP A 121 7.62 6.28 -9.77
CA TRP A 121 7.34 4.84 -9.61
C TRP A 121 6.12 4.39 -10.40
N PHE A 122 5.05 5.17 -10.37
CA PHE A 122 3.85 4.88 -11.18
C PHE A 122 4.19 4.90 -12.68
N ALA A 123 4.94 5.90 -13.14
CA ALA A 123 5.36 5.97 -14.53
C ALA A 123 6.27 4.80 -14.92
N HIS A 124 7.21 4.44 -14.05
CA HIS A 124 8.11 3.29 -14.27
C HIS A 124 7.32 1.98 -14.43
N CYS A 125 6.24 1.81 -13.68
CA CYS A 125 5.38 0.63 -13.76
C CYS A 125 4.39 0.67 -14.93
N GLY A 126 4.41 1.69 -15.75
CA GLY A 126 3.61 1.78 -16.96
C GLY A 126 2.28 2.53 -16.81
N TYR A 127 2.05 3.20 -15.69
CA TYR A 127 0.83 3.99 -15.50
C TYR A 127 1.00 5.38 -16.12
N SER A 128 0.01 5.80 -16.90
CA SER A 128 0.00 7.14 -17.47
C SER A 128 -1.10 7.98 -16.81
N PHE A 129 -0.83 9.28 -16.71
CA PHE A 129 -1.73 10.24 -16.07
C PHE A 129 -2.04 11.34 -17.06
N CYS A 130 -3.30 11.53 -17.32
CA CYS A 130 -3.78 12.61 -18.20
C CYS A 130 -4.49 13.65 -17.38
#